data_c62fb33c154f62228a9add1b3cf339d7
#
_entry.id   c62fb33c154f62228a9add1b3cf339d7
#
_cell.length_a   1.000
_cell.length_b   1.000
_cell.length_c   1.000
_cell.angle_alpha   90.00
_cell.angle_beta   90.00
_cell.angle_gamma   90.00
#
_symmetry.space_group_name_H-M   'P 1'
#
loop_
_entity.id
_entity.type
_entity.pdbx_description
1 polymer ?
#
loop_
_entity_poly.entity_id
_entity_poly.type
_entity_poly.pdbx_seq_one_letter_code
_entity_poly.pdbx_strand_id
1 'polypeptide(L)'
;MNRFTRIQRLAVPAAMACAALLSAWPAHALQFLSSPQVVRNPNDRAPLAAVLSFQADMPVSTQVDISDGQRNWTVRFPSAAAGPLRYPLVGMKPGLNHTFKVSVTNANGRKLEAPAPLTLRTPDLPANVMEFPQLKVHRADVAQMEPGITLVTVRRRALGRSELMTPVQRQFTVGWSIILGLNEAGEVVWYYRSDSRIAGVATLANGNIFFHTAQFSPVEIDVLGNEVRRWGAAKSPRPMPPGSIPVDAVTLHHQPEELPNGNFLSMEAFPRTIENYYTSEHDNNAPRAAQIVMGDQIIEFTPKGEVVWRWNTFDYLDPFKIGFDTFWSYWPIRGFPKALDWTHGNGVHYDKRDDSIIASMRNLDAVIKIDRKTKDIKWILSRDVGWSPELRKKLLKPVGANFQFPSHQHNPRVTPDGNVVLFNNNVHQAIPFTGETSKPASESFSNAIVYDIDDKAMTARVAFATPMNGDVSCNSFAMGDAHVLPRTRNVLVAFSLCYPGLKIETWDQQDRTKVYADDLPSSPRIREFRIDNPTQPVWDVEVTPPYHLVQMEVFGLHRVPTLQPGAATR
;
A
#
# COMPACT_ATOMS: atom_id res chain seq x y z
N MET A 1 -71.04 62.93 42.50
CA MET A 1 -70.58 64.12 43.25
C MET A 1 -69.07 64.24 43.05
N ASN A 2 -68.61 65.42 42.63
CA ASN A 2 -67.24 65.97 42.55
C ASN A 2 -66.27 65.27 41.60
N ARG A 3 -66.04 65.75 40.43
CA ARG A 3 -65.23 66.87 39.86
C ARG A 3 -63.85 67.04 40.55
N PHE A 4 -62.74 66.82 39.82
CA PHE A 4 -61.63 67.82 39.65
C PHE A 4 -60.66 67.37 38.59
N THR A 5 -60.60 68.01 37.55
CA THR A 5 -59.69 68.96 36.82
C THR A 5 -58.34 68.41 36.38
N ARG A 6 -58.19 68.42 35.05
CA ARG A 6 -56.93 68.23 34.27
C ARG A 6 -55.93 69.35 34.59
N ILE A 7 -54.67 68.97 34.73
CA ILE A 7 -53.54 69.85 34.43
C ILE A 7 -52.65 69.13 33.43
N GLN A 8 -52.58 69.70 32.22
CA GLN A 8 -51.60 69.32 31.21
C GLN A 8 -50.25 69.94 31.60
N ARG A 9 -49.20 69.07 31.63
CA ARG A 9 -47.82 69.55 31.59
C ARG A 9 -47.21 69.09 30.29
N LEU A 10 -46.83 70.05 29.46
CA LEU A 10 -45.96 69.84 28.26
C LEU A 10 -44.57 69.37 28.72
N ALA A 11 -44.13 68.24 28.26
CA ALA A 11 -42.76 67.83 28.36
C ALA A 11 -42.13 67.88 26.99
N VAL A 12 -41.10 68.67 26.84
CA VAL A 12 -40.23 68.78 25.67
C VAL A 12 -39.30 67.58 25.68
N PRO A 13 -39.17 66.81 24.61
CA PRO A 13 -38.17 65.76 24.54
C PRO A 13 -36.82 66.35 24.17
N ALA A 14 -35.86 66.31 25.08
CA ALA A 14 -34.44 66.48 24.78
C ALA A 14 -33.90 65.30 23.99
N ALA A 15 -33.67 65.47 22.72
CA ALA A 15 -32.96 64.45 21.89
C ALA A 15 -31.49 64.45 22.29
N MET A 16 -31.05 63.40 23.09
CA MET A 16 -29.64 63.07 23.26
C MET A 16 -29.16 62.33 22.03
N ALA A 17 -28.42 62.98 21.14
CA ALA A 17 -27.65 62.36 20.09
C ALA A 17 -26.41 61.67 20.71
N CYS A 18 -26.51 60.38 20.99
CA CYS A 18 -25.33 59.55 21.23
C CYS A 18 -24.57 59.33 19.91
N ALA A 19 -23.56 60.16 19.68
CA ALA A 19 -22.54 59.91 18.67
C ALA A 19 -21.71 58.68 19.16
N ALA A 20 -22.03 57.49 18.65
CA ALA A 20 -21.17 56.34 18.77
C ALA A 20 -19.90 56.60 17.95
N LEU A 21 -18.85 57.02 18.62
CA LEU A 21 -17.49 56.97 18.11
C LEU A 21 -17.13 55.51 17.93
N LEU A 22 -17.43 54.96 16.76
CA LEU A 22 -16.78 53.75 16.26
C LEU A 22 -15.30 54.09 16.10
N SER A 23 -14.52 53.83 17.16
CA SER A 23 -13.06 53.75 17.04
C SER A 23 -12.76 52.65 16.04
N ALA A 24 -12.57 52.99 14.78
CA ALA A 24 -11.98 52.12 13.80
C ALA A 24 -10.56 51.82 14.31
N TRP A 25 -10.42 50.67 14.99
CA TRP A 25 -9.10 50.13 15.22
C TRP A 25 -8.45 50.02 13.84
N PRO A 26 -7.19 50.48 13.68
CA PRO A 26 -6.50 50.32 12.41
C PRO A 26 -6.48 48.82 12.12
N ALA A 27 -7.14 48.44 11.03
CA ALA A 27 -7.09 47.04 10.57
C ALA A 27 -5.62 46.71 10.34
N HIS A 28 -5.01 45.95 11.27
CA HIS A 28 -3.62 45.51 11.13
C HIS A 28 -3.46 44.92 9.74
N ALA A 29 -2.52 45.46 8.98
CA ALA A 29 -2.24 44.99 7.64
C ALA A 29 -1.60 43.63 7.75
N LEU A 30 -2.18 42.60 7.08
CA LEU A 30 -1.55 41.29 6.94
C LEU A 30 -0.12 41.47 6.44
N GLN A 31 0.86 40.89 7.16
CA GLN A 31 2.28 40.99 6.81
C GLN A 31 3.06 39.71 7.14
N PHE A 32 4.14 39.49 6.39
CA PHE A 32 5.14 38.49 6.76
C PHE A 32 6.07 39.08 7.83
N LEU A 33 6.09 38.50 9.02
CA LEU A 33 7.07 38.85 10.07
C LEU A 33 8.47 38.27 9.72
N SER A 34 8.53 37.16 9.01
CA SER A 34 9.71 36.70 8.28
C SER A 34 9.31 36.34 6.86
N SER A 35 10.12 36.75 5.89
CA SER A 35 9.86 36.49 4.47
C SER A 35 9.87 34.98 4.18
N PRO A 36 8.98 34.50 3.27
CA PRO A 36 8.99 33.14 2.80
C PRO A 36 10.35 32.70 2.25
N GLN A 37 10.75 31.50 2.63
CA GLN A 37 11.95 30.82 2.15
C GLN A 37 11.62 29.38 1.79
N VAL A 38 12.21 28.87 0.69
CA VAL A 38 12.14 27.46 0.29
C VAL A 38 13.53 26.90 0.33
N VAL A 39 13.70 25.83 1.11
CA VAL A 39 14.97 25.12 1.25
C VAL A 39 14.81 23.65 0.92
N ARG A 40 15.91 23.00 0.50
CA ARG A 40 15.91 21.53 0.31
C ARG A 40 15.54 20.84 1.60
N ASN A 41 14.87 19.70 1.48
CA ASN A 41 14.64 18.82 2.60
C ASN A 41 15.96 18.42 3.26
N PRO A 42 16.15 18.62 4.58
CA PRO A 42 17.37 18.21 5.26
C PRO A 42 17.50 16.68 5.40
N ASN A 43 16.39 15.93 5.22
CA ASN A 43 16.39 14.48 5.26
C ASN A 43 16.71 13.94 3.85
N ASP A 44 17.91 13.38 3.70
CA ASP A 44 18.43 12.84 2.45
C ASP A 44 17.77 11.52 2.01
N ARG A 45 16.91 10.94 2.85
CA ARG A 45 16.07 9.79 2.47
C ARG A 45 14.95 10.17 1.50
N ALA A 46 14.47 11.45 1.53
CA ALA A 46 13.45 11.98 0.62
C ALA A 46 13.92 13.30 -0.03
N PRO A 47 14.98 13.28 -0.85
CA PRO A 47 15.71 14.48 -1.26
C PRO A 47 15.00 15.33 -2.32
N LEU A 48 13.93 14.82 -2.97
CA LEU A 48 13.11 15.59 -3.92
C LEU A 48 12.03 16.44 -3.22
N ALA A 49 11.92 16.36 -1.89
CA ALA A 49 11.06 17.24 -1.12
C ALA A 49 11.78 18.56 -0.78
N ALA A 50 10.99 19.59 -0.48
CA ALA A 50 11.47 20.89 0.01
C ALA A 50 10.63 21.34 1.20
N VAL A 51 11.10 22.37 1.89
CA VAL A 51 10.40 22.96 3.03
C VAL A 51 10.22 24.45 2.76
N LEU A 52 8.97 24.89 2.73
CA LEU A 52 8.60 26.31 2.78
C LEU A 52 8.50 26.73 4.25
N SER A 53 9.13 27.84 4.60
CA SER A 53 9.03 28.44 5.93
C SER A 53 8.87 29.96 5.86
N PHE A 54 8.03 30.51 6.73
CA PHE A 54 7.83 31.94 6.94
C PHE A 54 7.11 32.17 8.27
N GLN A 55 6.93 33.43 8.64
CA GLN A 55 6.13 33.82 9.81
C GLN A 55 5.09 34.88 9.41
N ALA A 56 3.82 34.64 9.77
CA ALA A 56 2.72 35.55 9.56
C ALA A 56 2.27 36.18 10.89
N ASP A 57 1.82 37.46 10.84
CA ASP A 57 1.35 38.21 11.99
C ASP A 57 -0.06 37.81 12.45
N MET A 58 -0.82 37.10 11.61
CA MET A 58 -2.18 36.62 11.90
C MET A 58 -2.46 35.28 11.25
N PRO A 59 -3.57 34.61 11.61
CA PRO A 59 -3.95 33.33 11.00
C PRO A 59 -4.16 33.47 9.48
N VAL A 60 -3.56 32.56 8.70
CA VAL A 60 -3.59 32.57 7.24
C VAL A 60 -3.72 31.19 6.63
N SER A 61 -4.44 31.06 5.53
CA SER A 61 -4.28 29.98 4.56
C SER A 61 -3.13 30.33 3.61
N THR A 62 -2.42 29.30 3.13
CA THR A 62 -1.26 29.48 2.26
C THR A 62 -1.49 28.82 0.91
N GLN A 63 -1.17 29.53 -0.17
CA GLN A 63 -1.12 28.98 -1.53
C GLN A 63 0.29 29.12 -2.08
N VAL A 64 0.76 28.05 -2.73
CA VAL A 64 2.04 28.03 -3.43
C VAL A 64 1.81 27.57 -4.86
N ASP A 65 2.06 28.46 -5.82
CA ASP A 65 2.05 28.11 -7.24
C ASP A 65 3.47 27.74 -7.64
N ILE A 66 3.64 26.50 -8.13
CA ILE A 66 4.92 25.90 -8.42
C ILE A 66 5.04 25.64 -9.92
N SER A 67 6.22 25.92 -10.48
CA SER A 67 6.55 25.67 -11.88
C SER A 67 7.92 25.05 -12.03
N ASP A 68 8.05 24.02 -12.89
CA ASP A 68 9.33 23.44 -13.34
C ASP A 68 9.70 23.88 -14.75
N GLY A 69 8.99 24.89 -15.30
CA GLY A 69 9.15 25.39 -16.65
C GLY A 69 8.34 24.64 -17.71
N GLN A 70 7.91 23.42 -17.43
CA GLN A 70 7.07 22.60 -18.31
C GLN A 70 5.67 22.40 -17.73
N ARG A 71 5.61 22.18 -16.42
CA ARG A 71 4.37 21.93 -15.67
C ARG A 71 4.16 23.03 -14.62
N ASN A 72 2.90 23.39 -14.42
CA ASN A 72 2.48 24.31 -13.36
C ASN A 72 1.44 23.61 -12.49
N TRP A 73 1.58 23.72 -11.18
CA TRP A 73 0.59 23.20 -10.23
C TRP A 73 0.51 24.08 -8.98
N THR A 74 -0.58 23.98 -8.27
CA THR A 74 -0.85 24.77 -7.07
C THR A 74 -1.01 23.84 -5.87
N VAL A 75 -0.35 24.21 -4.78
CA VAL A 75 -0.52 23.56 -3.48
C VAL A 75 -1.22 24.54 -2.54
N ARG A 76 -2.19 24.06 -1.78
CA ARG A 76 -2.93 24.86 -0.80
C ARG A 76 -2.86 24.21 0.57
N PHE A 77 -2.60 25.04 1.57
CA PHE A 77 -2.62 24.65 2.97
C PHE A 77 -3.76 25.38 3.67
N PRO A 78 -4.52 24.68 4.55
CA PRO A 78 -5.60 25.28 5.30
C PRO A 78 -5.10 26.41 6.21
N SER A 79 -6.02 27.14 6.81
CA SER A 79 -5.69 28.21 7.75
C SER A 79 -4.92 27.65 8.95
N ALA A 80 -3.80 28.28 9.25
CA ALA A 80 -2.95 28.01 10.40
C ALA A 80 -2.86 29.25 11.28
N ALA A 81 -2.57 29.10 12.58
CA ALA A 81 -2.40 30.18 13.53
C ALA A 81 -1.28 31.15 13.14
N ALA A 82 -1.34 32.36 13.65
CA ALA A 82 -0.23 33.32 13.54
C ALA A 82 1.07 32.74 14.12
N GLY A 83 2.20 33.17 13.57
CA GLY A 83 3.52 32.74 14.02
C GLY A 83 4.31 31.99 12.96
N PRO A 84 5.30 31.18 13.37
CA PRO A 84 6.12 30.40 12.46
C PRO A 84 5.30 29.31 11.76
N LEU A 85 5.35 29.30 10.43
CA LEU A 85 4.69 28.33 9.57
C LEU A 85 5.75 27.53 8.79
N ARG A 86 5.54 26.25 8.69
CA ARG A 86 6.44 25.32 7.98
C ARG A 86 5.63 24.27 7.23
N TYR A 87 5.86 24.18 5.92
CA TYR A 87 5.08 23.32 5.03
C TYR A 87 6.00 22.46 4.15
N PRO A 88 5.75 21.15 4.04
CA PRO A 88 6.44 20.32 3.07
C PRO A 88 5.95 20.65 1.66
N LEU A 89 6.85 20.65 0.69
CA LEU A 89 6.56 20.76 -0.73
C LEU A 89 7.11 19.51 -1.42
N VAL A 90 6.24 18.80 -2.15
CA VAL A 90 6.56 17.54 -2.83
C VAL A 90 6.00 17.53 -4.27
N GLY A 91 6.36 16.51 -5.05
CA GLY A 91 5.89 16.38 -6.43
C GLY A 91 6.82 17.04 -7.45
N MET A 92 8.04 17.33 -7.07
CA MET A 92 9.05 17.98 -7.91
C MET A 92 9.89 16.95 -8.68
N LYS A 93 10.18 17.22 -9.95
CA LYS A 93 11.10 16.40 -10.77
C LYS A 93 12.56 16.60 -10.32
N PRO A 94 13.41 15.57 -10.47
CA PRO A 94 14.83 15.69 -10.17
C PRO A 94 15.57 16.57 -11.19
N GLY A 95 16.67 17.18 -10.74
CA GLY A 95 17.60 17.90 -11.59
C GLY A 95 17.08 19.18 -12.24
N LEU A 96 15.91 19.69 -11.82
CA LEU A 96 15.27 20.88 -12.41
C LEU A 96 15.24 22.06 -11.45
N ASN A 97 15.21 23.26 -12.00
CA ASN A 97 14.90 24.47 -11.28
C ASN A 97 13.38 24.60 -11.14
N HIS A 98 12.92 24.77 -9.90
CA HIS A 98 11.53 25.02 -9.59
C HIS A 98 11.35 26.44 -9.09
N THR A 99 10.28 27.09 -9.52
CA THR A 99 9.89 28.43 -9.08
C THR A 99 8.64 28.32 -8.20
N PHE A 100 8.60 29.08 -7.11
CA PHE A 100 7.51 29.07 -6.13
C PHE A 100 6.99 30.50 -5.93
N LYS A 101 5.72 30.72 -6.24
CA LYS A 101 5.00 31.97 -5.90
C LYS A 101 4.15 31.70 -4.67
N VAL A 102 4.51 32.33 -3.55
CA VAL A 102 3.86 32.13 -2.26
C VAL A 102 2.88 33.27 -2.01
N SER A 103 1.65 32.92 -1.67
CA SER A 103 0.64 33.86 -1.22
C SER A 103 -0.09 33.34 0.02
N VAL A 104 -0.48 34.26 0.90
CA VAL A 104 -1.26 33.98 2.10
C VAL A 104 -2.54 34.77 2.10
N THR A 105 -3.61 34.19 2.67
CA THR A 105 -4.93 34.87 2.75
C THR A 105 -5.47 34.72 4.17
N ASN A 106 -5.87 35.83 4.80
CA ASN A 106 -6.48 35.80 6.13
C ASN A 106 -7.99 35.51 6.06
N ALA A 107 -8.64 35.39 7.23
CA ALA A 107 -10.08 35.09 7.33
C ALA A 107 -10.98 36.17 6.68
N ASN A 108 -10.51 37.42 6.55
CA ASN A 108 -11.25 38.50 5.91
C ASN A 108 -11.05 38.56 4.38
N GLY A 109 -10.39 37.54 3.80
CA GLY A 109 -10.11 37.45 2.36
C GLY A 109 -8.96 38.36 1.88
N ARG A 110 -8.25 39.03 2.78
CA ARG A 110 -7.08 39.85 2.40
C ARG A 110 -5.93 38.97 2.01
N LYS A 111 -5.43 39.16 0.80
CA LYS A 111 -4.28 38.40 0.23
C LYS A 111 -2.99 39.22 0.36
N LEU A 112 -1.89 38.52 0.66
CA LEU A 112 -0.53 39.04 0.61
C LEU A 112 0.34 38.06 -0.18
N GLU A 113 1.12 38.57 -1.11
CA GLU A 113 2.08 37.77 -1.89
C GLU A 113 3.51 38.01 -1.42
N ALA A 114 4.36 37.01 -1.54
CA ALA A 114 5.79 37.19 -1.33
C ALA A 114 6.35 38.19 -2.35
N PRO A 115 7.34 39.04 -1.95
CA PRO A 115 7.84 40.12 -2.82
C PRO A 115 8.41 39.65 -4.15
N ALA A 116 8.92 38.42 -4.20
CA ALA A 116 9.47 37.81 -5.41
C ALA A 116 9.24 36.29 -5.40
N PRO A 117 9.18 35.66 -6.57
CA PRO A 117 9.21 34.20 -6.65
C PRO A 117 10.49 33.64 -6.05
N LEU A 118 10.35 32.52 -5.32
CA LEU A 118 11.47 31.77 -4.79
C LEU A 118 11.92 30.71 -5.80
N THR A 119 13.17 30.30 -5.77
CA THR A 119 13.70 29.27 -6.66
C THR A 119 14.47 28.21 -5.88
N LEU A 120 14.35 26.97 -6.32
CA LEU A 120 15.12 25.85 -5.79
C LEU A 120 15.43 24.86 -6.93
N ARG A 121 16.70 24.44 -7.02
CA ARG A 121 17.07 23.29 -7.86
C ARG A 121 17.00 22.01 -7.04
N THR A 122 16.20 21.04 -7.50
CA THR A 122 16.17 19.68 -6.93
C THR A 122 17.46 18.94 -7.28
N PRO A 123 17.90 18.00 -6.44
CA PRO A 123 19.05 17.15 -6.79
C PRO A 123 18.73 16.25 -7.98
N ASP A 124 19.76 15.84 -8.68
CA ASP A 124 19.66 14.78 -9.70
C ASP A 124 19.38 13.43 -9.00
N LEU A 125 18.84 12.45 -9.74
CA LEU A 125 18.71 11.09 -9.23
C LEU A 125 20.09 10.46 -9.02
N PRO A 126 20.27 9.54 -8.06
CA PRO A 126 21.54 8.85 -7.87
C PRO A 126 22.01 8.18 -9.15
N ALA A 127 23.25 8.46 -9.56
CA ALA A 127 23.86 7.87 -10.76
C ALA A 127 24.22 6.39 -10.57
N ASN A 128 24.36 5.93 -9.33
CA ASN A 128 24.63 4.53 -9.03
C ASN A 128 23.37 3.70 -9.27
N VAL A 129 23.35 2.94 -10.35
CA VAL A 129 22.23 2.07 -10.74
C VAL A 129 21.89 0.97 -9.72
N MET A 130 22.79 0.67 -8.78
CA MET A 130 22.54 -0.25 -7.67
C MET A 130 21.78 0.40 -6.51
N GLU A 131 21.75 1.74 -6.46
CA GLU A 131 21.05 2.52 -5.43
C GLU A 131 19.78 3.20 -5.96
N PHE A 132 19.65 3.30 -7.29
CA PHE A 132 18.44 3.83 -7.91
C PHE A 132 18.07 3.01 -9.15
N PRO A 133 16.84 2.43 -9.20
CA PRO A 133 16.41 1.59 -10.30
C PRO A 133 16.24 2.41 -11.59
N GLN A 134 16.56 1.81 -12.73
CA GLN A 134 16.24 2.38 -14.03
C GLN A 134 14.78 2.10 -14.37
N LEU A 135 14.08 3.11 -14.87
CA LEU A 135 12.69 3.01 -15.29
C LEU A 135 12.61 3.14 -16.81
N LYS A 136 11.79 2.29 -17.42
CA LYS A 136 11.46 2.37 -18.84
C LYS A 136 9.95 2.50 -19.00
N VAL A 137 9.50 3.62 -19.53
CA VAL A 137 8.10 3.85 -19.84
C VAL A 137 7.81 3.29 -21.24
N HIS A 138 6.99 2.25 -21.31
CA HIS A 138 6.56 1.66 -22.57
C HIS A 138 5.30 2.33 -23.11
N ARG A 139 4.43 2.81 -22.22
CA ARG A 139 3.20 3.51 -22.57
C ARG A 139 2.76 4.45 -21.45
N ALA A 140 2.23 5.61 -21.81
CA ALA A 140 1.58 6.56 -20.92
C ALA A 140 0.50 7.33 -21.70
N ASP A 141 -0.72 6.79 -21.71
CA ASP A 141 -1.90 7.46 -22.28
C ASP A 141 -2.62 8.23 -21.16
N VAL A 142 -2.05 9.38 -20.82
CA VAL A 142 -2.46 10.19 -19.67
C VAL A 142 -3.96 10.54 -19.69
N ALA A 143 -4.56 10.68 -20.88
CA ALA A 143 -5.98 11.02 -21.01
C ALA A 143 -6.91 9.87 -20.54
N GLN A 144 -6.43 8.64 -20.52
CA GLN A 144 -7.18 7.45 -20.13
C GLN A 144 -6.80 6.91 -18.75
N MET A 145 -5.77 7.49 -18.12
CA MET A 145 -5.30 7.09 -16.80
C MET A 145 -6.08 7.77 -15.67
N GLU A 146 -6.07 7.15 -14.50
CA GLU A 146 -6.44 7.88 -13.28
C GLU A 146 -5.35 8.88 -12.91
N PRO A 147 -5.67 10.16 -12.76
CA PRO A 147 -4.68 11.15 -12.36
C PRO A 147 -4.19 10.93 -10.93
N GLY A 148 -2.92 11.26 -10.69
CA GLY A 148 -2.31 11.18 -9.36
C GLY A 148 -0.89 10.63 -9.36
N ILE A 149 -0.37 10.40 -8.17
CA ILE A 149 0.97 9.85 -7.95
C ILE A 149 0.86 8.37 -7.58
N THR A 150 1.62 7.53 -8.26
CA THR A 150 1.72 6.11 -7.91
C THR A 150 2.93 5.89 -7.02
N LEU A 151 2.69 5.51 -5.77
CA LEU A 151 3.72 4.97 -4.88
C LEU A 151 3.99 3.52 -5.26
N VAL A 152 5.26 3.15 -5.39
CA VAL A 152 5.71 1.80 -5.76
C VAL A 152 6.88 1.42 -4.88
N THR A 153 6.82 0.25 -4.23
CA THR A 153 7.95 -0.28 -3.47
C THR A 153 8.83 -1.12 -4.37
N VAL A 154 10.07 -0.70 -4.55
CA VAL A 154 11.08 -1.42 -5.32
C VAL A 154 12.12 -2.00 -4.38
N ARG A 155 12.45 -3.27 -4.58
CA ARG A 155 13.46 -4.02 -3.83
C ARG A 155 14.45 -4.63 -4.81
N ARG A 156 15.66 -4.88 -4.31
CA ARG A 156 16.65 -5.66 -5.04
C ARG A 156 16.90 -7.00 -4.34
N ARG A 157 17.36 -7.97 -5.11
CA ARG A 157 17.75 -9.28 -4.61
C ARG A 157 18.96 -9.78 -5.36
N ALA A 158 19.93 -10.35 -4.65
CA ALA A 158 20.99 -11.12 -5.25
C ALA A 158 20.38 -12.39 -5.86
N LEU A 159 20.83 -12.79 -7.04
CA LEU A 159 20.40 -14.06 -7.65
C LEU A 159 20.86 -15.25 -6.81
N GLY A 160 20.11 -16.33 -6.91
CA GLY A 160 20.33 -17.57 -6.17
C GLY A 160 19.28 -17.84 -5.10
N ARG A 161 19.19 -19.08 -4.68
CA ARG A 161 18.22 -19.55 -3.69
C ARG A 161 18.48 -18.93 -2.32
N SER A 162 17.44 -18.49 -1.64
CA SER A 162 17.53 -17.77 -0.37
C SER A 162 18.29 -18.55 0.71
N GLU A 163 18.11 -19.86 0.76
CA GLU A 163 18.78 -20.77 1.72
C GLU A 163 20.28 -20.92 1.46
N LEU A 164 20.72 -20.70 0.21
CA LEU A 164 22.11 -20.81 -0.21
C LEU A 164 22.86 -19.47 -0.23
N MET A 165 22.17 -18.35 0.02
CA MET A 165 22.80 -17.02 0.03
C MET A 165 23.90 -16.92 1.08
N THR A 166 25.03 -16.36 0.67
CA THR A 166 26.09 -15.92 1.59
C THR A 166 25.60 -14.78 2.50
N PRO A 167 26.23 -14.50 3.65
CA PRO A 167 25.89 -13.36 4.49
C PRO A 167 25.89 -12.02 3.73
N VAL A 168 26.83 -11.82 2.80
CA VAL A 168 26.94 -10.60 1.97
C VAL A 168 25.74 -10.48 1.01
N GLN A 169 25.38 -11.56 0.30
CA GLN A 169 24.21 -11.59 -0.58
C GLN A 169 22.91 -11.36 0.20
N ARG A 170 22.81 -11.93 1.40
CA ARG A 170 21.67 -11.73 2.28
C ARG A 170 21.55 -10.27 2.72
N GLN A 171 22.66 -9.66 3.18
CA GLN A 171 22.67 -8.24 3.55
C GLN A 171 22.35 -7.34 2.36
N PHE A 172 22.90 -7.61 1.19
CA PHE A 172 22.56 -6.91 -0.05
C PHE A 172 21.05 -6.96 -0.34
N THR A 173 20.45 -8.13 -0.16
CA THR A 173 19.02 -8.36 -0.41
C THR A 173 18.10 -7.67 0.60
N VAL A 174 18.43 -7.71 1.91
CA VAL A 174 17.53 -7.20 2.95
C VAL A 174 17.83 -5.77 3.39
N GLY A 175 19.02 -5.25 3.07
CA GLY A 175 19.51 -3.94 3.54
C GLY A 175 19.16 -2.77 2.62
N TRP A 176 18.25 -2.96 1.64
CA TRP A 176 17.90 -1.87 0.73
C TRP A 176 16.50 -2.03 0.14
N SER A 177 15.83 -0.90 0.00
CA SER A 177 14.67 -0.71 -0.87
C SER A 177 14.41 0.79 -1.07
N ILE A 178 13.55 1.08 -2.04
CA ILE A 178 13.11 2.45 -2.34
C ILE A 178 11.60 2.45 -2.56
N ILE A 179 10.93 3.50 -2.07
CA ILE A 179 9.57 3.82 -2.47
C ILE A 179 9.69 4.93 -3.52
N LEU A 180 9.18 4.69 -4.71
CA LEU A 180 9.11 5.68 -5.79
C LEU A 180 7.73 6.32 -5.81
N GLY A 181 7.65 7.62 -6.00
CA GLY A 181 6.44 8.35 -6.37
C GLY A 181 6.53 8.72 -7.85
N LEU A 182 5.71 8.07 -8.68
CA LEU A 182 5.66 8.27 -10.13
C LEU A 182 4.44 9.09 -10.52
N ASN A 183 4.63 10.10 -11.38
CA ASN A 183 3.52 10.82 -12.00
C ASN A 183 2.90 10.00 -13.15
N GLU A 184 1.89 10.54 -13.83
CA GLU A 184 1.19 9.90 -14.93
C GLU A 184 2.11 9.63 -16.14
N ALA A 185 3.15 10.42 -16.33
CA ALA A 185 4.15 10.20 -17.39
C ALA A 185 5.17 9.08 -17.04
N GLY A 186 5.08 8.52 -15.82
CA GLY A 186 6.05 7.54 -15.32
C GLY A 186 7.35 8.16 -14.82
N GLU A 187 7.38 9.47 -14.62
CA GLU A 187 8.56 10.20 -14.13
C GLU A 187 8.57 10.22 -12.60
N VAL A 188 9.78 10.12 -12.03
CA VAL A 188 9.97 10.19 -10.57
C VAL A 188 9.76 11.64 -10.12
N VAL A 189 8.82 11.84 -9.18
CA VAL A 189 8.52 13.14 -8.57
C VAL A 189 8.69 13.15 -7.06
N TRP A 190 8.95 12.00 -6.49
CA TRP A 190 9.27 11.78 -5.08
C TRP A 190 9.91 10.42 -4.93
N TYR A 191 10.79 10.24 -3.95
CA TYR A 191 11.22 8.91 -3.52
C TYR A 191 11.69 8.93 -2.06
N TYR A 192 11.64 7.74 -1.45
CA TYR A 192 12.17 7.49 -0.11
C TYR A 192 13.11 6.29 -0.14
N ARG A 193 14.35 6.45 0.32
CA ARG A 193 15.35 5.40 0.43
C ARG A 193 15.31 4.77 1.83
N SER A 194 15.23 3.45 1.89
CA SER A 194 15.25 2.66 3.12
C SER A 194 16.48 1.78 3.19
N ASP A 195 17.04 1.65 4.40
CA ASP A 195 18.12 0.70 4.72
C ASP A 195 17.57 -0.68 5.11
N SER A 196 16.33 -0.93 4.78
CA SER A 196 15.64 -2.21 5.00
C SER A 196 14.76 -2.55 3.81
N ARG A 197 14.60 -3.85 3.57
CA ARG A 197 13.65 -4.36 2.59
C ARG A 197 12.22 -4.00 2.99
N ILE A 198 11.51 -3.28 2.13
CA ILE A 198 10.12 -2.85 2.33
C ILE A 198 9.16 -3.82 1.65
N ALA A 199 8.01 -4.05 2.28
CA ALA A 199 6.86 -4.73 1.68
C ALA A 199 5.61 -3.87 1.82
N GLY A 200 4.84 -3.76 0.74
CA GLY A 200 3.64 -2.95 0.66
C GLY A 200 3.90 -1.45 0.81
N VAL A 201 2.93 -0.65 0.46
CA VAL A 201 2.89 0.80 0.71
C VAL A 201 1.45 1.26 0.70
N ALA A 202 1.10 2.14 1.64
CA ALA A 202 -0.19 2.82 1.71
C ALA A 202 0.01 4.25 2.18
N THR A 203 -1.03 5.05 2.09
CA THR A 203 -1.11 6.34 2.79
C THR A 203 -2.13 6.23 3.90
N LEU A 204 -1.81 6.83 5.04
CA LEU A 204 -2.71 6.93 6.20
C LEU A 204 -3.68 8.11 6.03
N ALA A 205 -4.73 8.13 6.83
CA ALA A 205 -5.72 9.21 6.84
C ALA A 205 -5.11 10.60 7.11
N ASN A 206 -3.98 10.67 7.83
CA ASN A 206 -3.23 11.89 8.07
C ASN A 206 -2.32 12.33 6.89
N GLY A 207 -2.26 11.55 5.80
CA GLY A 207 -1.43 11.78 4.63
C GLY A 207 0.00 11.23 4.73
N ASN A 208 0.38 10.62 5.84
CA ASN A 208 1.67 9.98 6.00
C ASN A 208 1.75 8.68 5.20
N ILE A 209 2.96 8.24 4.92
CA ILE A 209 3.22 7.01 4.16
C ILE A 209 3.49 5.88 5.16
N PHE A 210 2.86 4.75 4.90
CA PHE A 210 2.88 3.58 5.75
C PHE A 210 3.36 2.35 4.98
N PHE A 211 4.31 1.62 5.54
CA PHE A 211 4.89 0.43 4.93
C PHE A 211 5.40 -0.55 6.00
N HIS A 212 5.75 -1.75 5.56
CA HIS A 212 6.26 -2.80 6.40
C HIS A 212 7.72 -3.13 6.03
N THR A 213 8.56 -3.44 7.02
CA THR A 213 9.97 -3.82 6.80
C THR A 213 10.22 -5.30 7.02
N ALA A 214 11.35 -5.81 6.51
CA ALA A 214 11.77 -7.20 6.69
C ALA A 214 12.00 -7.63 8.15
N GLN A 215 12.07 -6.69 9.09
CA GLN A 215 12.17 -6.95 10.53
C GLN A 215 10.81 -7.16 11.21
N PHE A 216 9.73 -7.43 10.47
CA PHE A 216 8.37 -7.49 11.00
C PHE A 216 7.95 -6.20 11.72
N SER A 217 8.26 -5.08 11.09
CA SER A 217 8.08 -3.76 11.68
C SER A 217 7.32 -2.85 10.71
N PRO A 218 6.04 -2.56 10.97
CA PRO A 218 5.33 -1.46 10.33
C PRO A 218 5.97 -0.11 10.67
N VAL A 219 6.04 0.79 9.70
CA VAL A 219 6.66 2.12 9.83
C VAL A 219 5.77 3.17 9.20
N GLU A 220 5.58 4.27 9.89
CA GLU A 220 4.96 5.49 9.40
C GLU A 220 6.02 6.56 9.22
N ILE A 221 6.06 7.16 8.03
CA ILE A 221 6.91 8.32 7.73
C ILE A 221 6.06 9.47 7.21
N ASP A 222 6.51 10.70 7.43
CA ASP A 222 5.97 11.86 6.74
C ASP A 222 6.54 11.95 5.29
N VAL A 223 6.02 12.86 4.50
CA VAL A 223 6.47 13.05 3.10
C VAL A 223 7.87 13.65 2.98
N LEU A 224 8.44 14.15 4.09
CA LEU A 224 9.85 14.55 4.19
C LEU A 224 10.76 13.35 4.52
N GLY A 225 10.21 12.14 4.71
CA GLY A 225 10.95 10.94 5.04
C GLY A 225 11.33 10.81 6.52
N ASN A 226 10.79 11.65 7.40
CA ASN A 226 11.00 11.51 8.83
C ASN A 226 10.14 10.38 9.38
N GLU A 227 10.73 9.48 10.16
CA GLU A 227 9.99 8.44 10.86
C GLU A 227 9.12 9.06 11.96
N VAL A 228 7.81 8.84 11.87
CA VAL A 228 6.82 9.34 12.82
C VAL A 228 6.57 8.30 13.91
N ARG A 229 6.38 7.05 13.51
CA ARG A 229 6.15 5.91 14.40
C ARG A 229 6.67 4.63 13.76
N ARG A 230 7.06 3.71 14.62
CA ARG A 230 7.44 2.36 14.25
C ARG A 230 6.85 1.38 15.24
N TRP A 231 6.37 0.25 14.79
CA TRP A 231 5.92 -0.85 15.64
C TRP A 231 6.82 -2.06 15.47
N GLY A 232 6.85 -2.92 16.48
CA GLY A 232 7.61 -4.16 16.45
C GLY A 232 6.89 -5.30 17.15
N ALA A 233 7.02 -6.51 16.64
CA ALA A 233 6.47 -7.72 17.24
C ALA A 233 7.27 -8.10 18.50
N ALA A 234 6.65 -7.97 19.68
CA ALA A 234 7.33 -8.15 20.97
C ALA A 234 7.74 -9.60 21.28
N LYS A 235 7.07 -10.58 20.64
CA LYS A 235 7.35 -12.02 20.78
C LYS A 235 8.16 -12.60 19.62
N SER A 236 8.69 -11.73 18.74
CA SER A 236 9.49 -12.16 17.59
C SER A 236 10.78 -12.85 18.05
N PRO A 237 11.23 -13.92 17.35
CA PRO A 237 12.57 -14.47 17.57
C PRO A 237 13.69 -13.51 17.10
N ARG A 238 13.35 -12.47 16.36
CA ARG A 238 14.26 -11.40 15.94
C ARG A 238 14.11 -10.19 16.86
N PRO A 239 15.22 -9.51 17.22
CA PRO A 239 15.13 -8.31 18.04
C PRO A 239 14.30 -7.22 17.33
N MET A 240 13.46 -6.54 18.09
CA MET A 240 12.75 -5.36 17.60
C MET A 240 13.76 -4.24 17.27
N PRO A 241 13.52 -3.49 16.18
CA PRO A 241 14.28 -2.27 15.94
C PRO A 241 14.19 -1.29 17.12
N PRO A 242 15.28 -0.58 17.47
CA PRO A 242 15.24 0.40 18.55
C PRO A 242 14.15 1.46 18.35
N GLY A 243 13.51 1.89 19.43
CA GLY A 243 12.43 2.88 19.40
C GLY A 243 11.06 2.37 18.93
N SER A 244 10.94 1.07 18.61
CA SER A 244 9.65 0.49 18.20
C SER A 244 8.65 0.45 19.35
N ILE A 245 7.39 0.76 19.04
CA ILE A 245 6.25 0.53 19.93
C ILE A 245 5.98 -0.98 19.92
N PRO A 246 6.02 -1.66 21.08
CA PRO A 246 5.81 -3.10 21.13
C PRO A 246 4.36 -3.46 20.86
N VAL A 247 4.14 -4.45 20.00
CA VAL A 247 2.84 -5.10 19.77
C VAL A 247 2.94 -6.53 20.30
N ASP A 248 1.94 -6.99 21.05
CA ASP A 248 1.90 -8.35 21.60
C ASP A 248 1.63 -9.37 20.48
N ALA A 249 2.62 -9.59 19.62
CA ALA A 249 2.56 -10.45 18.45
C ALA A 249 3.90 -11.18 18.23
N VAL A 250 3.84 -12.34 17.55
CA VAL A 250 5.01 -13.11 17.13
C VAL A 250 5.66 -12.51 15.89
N THR A 251 4.85 -12.04 14.97
CA THR A 251 5.29 -11.28 13.78
C THR A 251 4.27 -10.20 13.46
N LEU A 252 4.70 -9.21 12.67
CA LEU A 252 3.81 -8.31 11.95
C LEU A 252 4.27 -8.39 10.50
N HIS A 253 3.55 -9.10 9.65
CA HIS A 253 4.03 -9.38 8.28
C HIS A 253 3.02 -8.97 7.21
N HIS A 254 3.52 -8.83 5.98
CA HIS A 254 2.81 -8.28 4.84
C HIS A 254 2.36 -6.82 5.10
N GLN A 255 1.40 -6.32 4.34
CA GLN A 255 0.99 -4.93 4.47
C GLN A 255 -0.12 -4.80 5.53
N PRO A 256 0.11 -4.06 6.63
CA PRO A 256 -0.96 -3.70 7.54
C PRO A 256 -1.84 -2.59 6.94
N GLU A 257 -3.08 -2.49 7.42
CA GLU A 257 -4.07 -1.51 6.98
C GLU A 257 -4.57 -0.66 8.14
N GLU A 258 -4.71 0.66 7.92
CA GLU A 258 -5.34 1.56 8.88
C GLU A 258 -6.87 1.42 8.81
N LEU A 259 -7.50 1.24 9.96
CA LEU A 259 -8.96 1.17 10.12
C LEU A 259 -9.56 2.57 10.33
N PRO A 260 -10.87 2.75 10.06
CA PRO A 260 -11.55 4.03 10.29
C PRO A 260 -11.50 4.56 11.73
N ASN A 261 -11.27 3.68 12.71
CA ASN A 261 -11.11 4.04 14.13
C ASN A 261 -9.67 4.44 14.49
N GLY A 262 -8.74 4.46 13.51
CA GLY A 262 -7.33 4.77 13.68
C GLY A 262 -6.46 3.62 14.20
N ASN A 263 -7.03 2.43 14.41
CA ASN A 263 -6.28 1.21 14.69
C ASN A 263 -5.70 0.61 13.41
N PHE A 264 -4.87 -0.40 13.56
CA PHE A 264 -4.23 -1.09 12.45
C PHE A 264 -4.61 -2.56 12.43
N LEU A 265 -4.95 -3.05 11.24
CA LEU A 265 -5.17 -4.47 10.96
C LEU A 265 -3.87 -5.05 10.40
N SER A 266 -3.43 -6.21 10.87
CA SER A 266 -2.19 -6.86 10.45
C SER A 266 -2.30 -8.38 10.49
N MET A 267 -1.43 -9.03 9.71
CA MET A 267 -1.21 -10.47 9.80
C MET A 267 -0.11 -10.77 10.82
N GLU A 268 -0.31 -11.82 11.61
CA GLU A 268 0.65 -12.38 12.57
C GLU A 268 0.83 -13.87 12.30
N ALA A 269 2.07 -14.35 12.26
CA ALA A 269 2.36 -15.77 12.20
C ALA A 269 2.12 -16.42 13.57
N PHE A 270 1.48 -17.57 13.60
CA PHE A 270 1.13 -18.28 14.81
C PHE A 270 1.55 -19.76 14.73
N PRO A 271 2.64 -20.18 15.40
CA PRO A 271 3.11 -21.56 15.37
C PRO A 271 2.27 -22.47 16.28
N ARG A 272 1.98 -23.68 15.82
CA ARG A 272 1.38 -24.76 16.61
C ARG A 272 2.04 -26.10 16.28
N THR A 273 2.35 -26.90 17.28
CA THR A 273 2.76 -28.31 17.05
C THR A 273 1.52 -29.13 16.74
N ILE A 274 1.54 -29.81 15.59
CA ILE A 274 0.47 -30.73 15.17
C ILE A 274 1.05 -32.14 15.13
N GLU A 275 0.45 -33.03 15.90
CA GLU A 275 0.81 -34.43 15.93
C GLU A 275 0.32 -35.16 14.67
N ASN A 276 1.03 -36.20 14.24
CA ASN A 276 0.64 -37.00 13.08
C ASN A 276 0.40 -36.20 11.80
N TYR A 277 1.21 -35.14 11.62
CA TYR A 277 1.09 -34.26 10.47
C TYR A 277 1.85 -34.78 9.25
N TYR A 278 1.61 -34.21 8.09
CA TYR A 278 2.29 -34.53 6.83
C TYR A 278 3.80 -34.27 6.94
N THR A 279 4.59 -35.07 6.21
CA THR A 279 6.04 -34.86 6.01
C THR A 279 6.38 -34.61 4.54
N SER A 280 5.37 -34.64 3.66
CA SER A 280 5.48 -34.35 2.24
C SER A 280 4.17 -33.75 1.75
N GLU A 281 4.24 -32.84 0.79
CA GLU A 281 3.08 -32.35 0.01
C GLU A 281 2.92 -33.07 -1.32
N HIS A 282 3.86 -33.95 -1.66
CA HIS A 282 3.86 -34.73 -2.91
C HIS A 282 3.49 -36.22 -2.70
N ASP A 283 3.68 -36.76 -1.50
CA ASP A 283 3.36 -38.13 -1.17
C ASP A 283 2.49 -38.24 0.09
N ASN A 284 1.22 -38.57 -0.10
CA ASN A 284 0.27 -38.73 1.00
C ASN A 284 0.57 -39.96 1.87
N ASN A 285 1.34 -40.93 1.37
CA ASN A 285 1.73 -42.15 2.08
C ASN A 285 3.04 -41.98 2.85
N ALA A 286 3.70 -40.82 2.75
CA ALA A 286 4.91 -40.56 3.53
C ALA A 286 4.62 -40.70 5.04
N PRO A 287 5.55 -41.22 5.84
CA PRO A 287 5.36 -41.38 7.28
C PRO A 287 4.99 -40.04 7.94
N ARG A 288 3.94 -40.06 8.77
CA ARG A 288 3.51 -38.87 9.52
C ARG A 288 4.42 -38.63 10.73
N ALA A 289 4.55 -37.38 11.13
CA ALA A 289 5.33 -36.98 12.30
C ALA A 289 4.72 -35.76 12.98
N ALA A 290 5.14 -35.46 14.21
CA ALA A 290 4.87 -34.20 14.83
C ALA A 290 5.61 -33.06 14.08
N GLN A 291 4.90 -32.00 13.69
CA GLN A 291 5.47 -30.87 12.96
C GLN A 291 5.10 -29.55 13.62
N ILE A 292 5.99 -28.56 13.54
CA ILE A 292 5.66 -27.18 13.85
C ILE A 292 5.01 -26.57 12.61
N VAL A 293 3.71 -26.31 12.68
CA VAL A 293 2.91 -25.77 11.59
C VAL A 293 2.65 -24.31 11.86
N MET A 294 2.99 -23.44 10.91
CA MET A 294 2.75 -22.01 10.99
C MET A 294 1.41 -21.70 10.30
N GLY A 295 0.43 -21.32 11.12
CA GLY A 295 -0.79 -20.69 10.65
C GLY A 295 -0.66 -19.16 10.75
N ASP A 296 -1.74 -18.48 10.40
CA ASP A 296 -1.82 -17.02 10.51
C ASP A 296 -2.89 -16.61 11.52
N GLN A 297 -2.64 -15.50 12.17
CA GLN A 297 -3.58 -14.80 13.01
C GLN A 297 -3.76 -13.39 12.44
N ILE A 298 -5.00 -12.93 12.34
CA ILE A 298 -5.29 -11.54 12.01
C ILE A 298 -5.47 -10.81 13.32
N ILE A 299 -4.79 -9.68 13.48
CA ILE A 299 -4.86 -8.85 14.68
C ILE A 299 -5.27 -7.42 14.35
N GLU A 300 -6.04 -6.81 15.25
CA GLU A 300 -6.22 -5.36 15.29
C GLU A 300 -5.46 -4.82 16.49
N PHE A 301 -4.62 -3.81 16.26
CA PHE A 301 -3.88 -3.14 17.34
C PHE A 301 -4.01 -1.62 17.27
N THR A 302 -3.96 -0.98 18.43
CA THR A 302 -4.04 0.48 18.55
C THR A 302 -2.73 1.15 18.13
N PRO A 303 -2.72 2.46 17.85
CA PRO A 303 -1.47 3.22 17.63
C PRO A 303 -0.43 3.08 18.76
N LYS A 304 -0.86 2.67 19.97
CA LYS A 304 0.02 2.42 21.12
C LYS A 304 0.52 0.97 21.21
N GLY A 305 0.14 0.10 20.24
CA GLY A 305 0.57 -1.30 20.20
C GLY A 305 -0.32 -2.27 20.97
N GLU A 306 -1.43 -1.82 21.56
CA GLU A 306 -2.36 -2.70 22.28
C GLU A 306 -3.18 -3.52 21.29
N VAL A 307 -3.15 -4.86 21.40
CA VAL A 307 -3.97 -5.74 20.56
C VAL A 307 -5.37 -5.84 21.15
N VAL A 308 -6.36 -5.40 20.36
CA VAL A 308 -7.78 -5.29 20.80
C VAL A 308 -8.69 -6.33 20.15
N TRP A 309 -8.25 -7.01 19.09
CA TRP A 309 -9.01 -8.06 18.42
C TRP A 309 -8.05 -9.07 17.77
N ARG A 310 -8.49 -10.36 17.73
CA ARG A 310 -7.75 -11.48 17.10
C ARG A 310 -8.69 -12.46 16.43
N TRP A 311 -8.23 -13.04 15.33
CA TRP A 311 -8.84 -14.16 14.62
C TRP A 311 -7.74 -15.13 14.19
N ASN A 312 -7.81 -16.40 14.60
CA ASN A 312 -6.75 -17.38 14.41
C ASN A 312 -7.20 -18.48 13.44
N THR A 313 -6.41 -18.76 12.39
CA THR A 313 -6.73 -19.78 11.38
C THR A 313 -6.95 -21.18 11.98
N PHE A 314 -6.21 -21.55 13.03
CA PHE A 314 -6.36 -22.87 13.67
C PHE A 314 -7.68 -23.07 14.41
N ASP A 315 -8.44 -22.02 14.68
CA ASP A 315 -9.73 -22.12 15.36
C ASP A 315 -10.88 -22.32 14.36
N TYR A 316 -10.65 -22.03 13.07
CA TYR A 316 -11.70 -22.02 12.03
C TYR A 316 -11.40 -22.93 10.85
N LEU A 317 -10.13 -23.24 10.57
CA LEU A 317 -9.70 -24.03 9.43
C LEU A 317 -9.05 -25.34 9.88
N ASP A 318 -9.20 -26.38 9.07
CA ASP A 318 -8.57 -27.67 9.29
C ASP A 318 -7.09 -27.61 8.86
N PRO A 319 -6.12 -27.80 9.78
CA PRO A 319 -4.70 -27.76 9.43
C PRO A 319 -4.28 -28.90 8.48
N PHE A 320 -5.07 -29.96 8.36
CA PHE A 320 -4.80 -31.05 7.42
C PHE A 320 -5.25 -30.75 5.98
N LYS A 321 -5.95 -29.64 5.75
CA LYS A 321 -6.08 -29.06 4.40
C LYS A 321 -4.80 -28.31 4.08
N ILE A 322 -3.93 -28.89 3.27
CA ILE A 322 -2.69 -28.26 2.81
C ILE A 322 -2.76 -27.85 1.34
N GLY A 323 -1.90 -26.92 0.96
CA GLY A 323 -1.60 -26.57 -0.43
C GLY A 323 -0.14 -26.83 -0.75
N PHE A 324 0.24 -26.65 -1.99
CA PHE A 324 1.65 -26.61 -2.37
C PHE A 324 2.36 -25.43 -1.69
N ASP A 325 3.68 -25.49 -1.59
CA ASP A 325 4.54 -24.58 -0.82
C ASP A 325 4.40 -24.67 0.72
N THR A 326 3.55 -25.56 1.27
CA THR A 326 3.48 -25.82 2.73
C THR A 326 4.85 -26.23 3.28
N PHE A 327 5.68 -26.90 2.50
CA PHE A 327 7.02 -27.34 2.88
C PHE A 327 8.14 -26.41 2.42
N TRP A 328 7.80 -25.21 1.94
CA TRP A 328 8.80 -24.23 1.54
C TRP A 328 9.52 -23.61 2.76
N SER A 329 10.79 -23.20 2.58
CA SER A 329 11.66 -22.66 3.64
C SER A 329 11.33 -21.22 4.06
N TYR A 330 10.11 -20.75 3.89
CA TYR A 330 9.74 -19.36 4.15
C TYR A 330 10.00 -18.95 5.61
N TRP A 331 9.48 -19.70 6.58
CA TRP A 331 9.62 -19.41 8.00
C TRP A 331 11.00 -19.78 8.57
N PRO A 332 11.63 -20.93 8.18
CA PRO A 332 12.97 -21.25 8.66
C PRO A 332 14.01 -20.14 8.47
N ILE A 333 14.04 -19.50 7.30
CA ILE A 333 14.99 -18.39 7.03
C ILE A 333 14.63 -17.10 7.77
N ARG A 334 13.48 -17.05 8.45
CA ARG A 334 12.97 -15.89 9.22
C ARG A 334 13.05 -16.06 10.73
N GLY A 335 13.70 -17.13 11.21
CA GLY A 335 13.94 -17.36 12.62
C GLY A 335 12.99 -18.37 13.28
N PHE A 336 12.23 -19.13 12.46
CA PHE A 336 11.35 -20.20 12.93
C PHE A 336 11.83 -21.55 12.40
N PRO A 337 12.90 -22.13 12.95
CA PRO A 337 13.49 -23.35 12.42
C PRO A 337 12.48 -24.48 12.39
N LYS A 338 12.46 -25.24 11.29
CA LYS A 338 11.57 -26.38 11.05
C LYS A 338 10.06 -26.06 10.97
N ALA A 339 9.65 -24.80 11.00
CA ALA A 339 8.24 -24.45 10.83
C ALA A 339 7.81 -24.62 9.38
N LEU A 340 6.72 -25.37 9.18
CA LEU A 340 6.04 -25.50 7.89
C LEU A 340 5.13 -24.30 7.64
N ASP A 341 4.95 -23.93 6.39
CA ASP A 341 4.22 -22.72 5.97
C ASP A 341 2.80 -23.08 5.51
N TRP A 342 1.88 -23.30 6.46
CA TRP A 342 0.56 -23.86 6.16
C TRP A 342 -0.36 -22.90 5.41
N THR A 343 -0.68 -21.75 5.99
CA THR A 343 -1.67 -20.81 5.41
C THR A 343 -1.03 -19.73 4.56
N HIS A 344 0.14 -19.27 4.93
CA HIS A 344 0.84 -18.16 4.30
C HIS A 344 -0.09 -16.97 4.03
N GLY A 345 -0.70 -16.45 5.09
CA GLY A 345 -1.53 -15.24 5.01
C GLY A 345 -0.73 -14.08 4.43
N ASN A 346 -1.19 -13.51 3.31
CA ASN A 346 -0.39 -12.53 2.57
C ASN A 346 -1.16 -11.29 2.11
N GLY A 347 -2.33 -11.08 2.67
CA GLY A 347 -3.13 -9.88 2.45
C GLY A 347 -4.32 -9.85 3.38
N VAL A 348 -4.57 -8.70 3.99
CA VAL A 348 -5.73 -8.43 4.83
C VAL A 348 -6.31 -7.08 4.43
N HIS A 349 -7.63 -7.00 4.32
CA HIS A 349 -8.33 -5.79 3.95
C HIS A 349 -9.66 -5.66 4.70
N TYR A 350 -9.98 -4.43 5.13
CA TYR A 350 -11.21 -4.11 5.84
C TYR A 350 -12.33 -3.71 4.88
N ASP A 351 -13.44 -4.41 4.95
CA ASP A 351 -14.66 -4.06 4.23
C ASP A 351 -15.57 -3.18 5.11
N LYS A 352 -15.48 -1.87 4.90
CA LYS A 352 -16.26 -0.88 5.67
C LYS A 352 -17.77 -0.94 5.43
N ARG A 353 -18.24 -1.67 4.41
CA ARG A 353 -19.66 -1.73 4.05
C ARG A 353 -20.45 -2.56 5.05
N ASP A 354 -19.83 -3.58 5.65
CA ASP A 354 -20.50 -4.52 6.54
C ASP A 354 -19.62 -4.97 7.73
N ASP A 355 -18.61 -4.18 8.08
CA ASP A 355 -17.66 -4.43 9.19
C ASP A 355 -17.03 -5.83 9.11
N SER A 356 -16.56 -6.20 7.91
CA SER A 356 -15.93 -7.49 7.64
C SER A 356 -14.46 -7.35 7.28
N ILE A 357 -13.74 -8.46 7.35
CA ILE A 357 -12.33 -8.56 6.97
C ILE A 357 -12.22 -9.55 5.81
N ILE A 358 -11.49 -9.15 4.76
CA ILE A 358 -11.09 -10.03 3.67
C ILE A 358 -9.65 -10.44 3.91
N ALA A 359 -9.37 -11.74 3.89
CA ALA A 359 -8.02 -12.28 4.08
C ALA A 359 -7.65 -13.28 3.00
N SER A 360 -6.40 -13.23 2.55
CA SER A 360 -5.82 -14.18 1.61
C SER A 360 -5.02 -15.23 2.36
N MET A 361 -5.34 -16.49 2.15
CA MET A 361 -4.58 -17.68 2.58
C MET A 361 -3.92 -18.27 1.34
N ARG A 362 -2.68 -17.81 1.04
CA ARG A 362 -1.98 -18.10 -0.21
C ARG A 362 -1.87 -19.61 -0.50
N ASN A 363 -1.32 -20.36 0.45
CA ASN A 363 -1.06 -21.77 0.25
C ASN A 363 -2.33 -22.63 0.24
N LEU A 364 -3.47 -22.09 0.67
CA LEU A 364 -4.77 -22.74 0.58
C LEU A 364 -5.57 -22.37 -0.68
N ASP A 365 -5.02 -21.53 -1.56
CA ASP A 365 -5.71 -20.99 -2.73
C ASP A 365 -7.08 -20.39 -2.36
N ALA A 366 -7.13 -19.60 -1.28
CA ALA A 366 -8.38 -19.14 -0.70
C ALA A 366 -8.35 -17.66 -0.33
N VAL A 367 -9.46 -16.99 -0.61
CA VAL A 367 -9.82 -15.70 -0.03
C VAL A 367 -11.02 -15.90 0.88
N ILE A 368 -10.93 -15.40 2.10
CA ILE A 368 -11.91 -15.63 3.16
C ILE A 368 -12.48 -14.29 3.61
N LYS A 369 -13.82 -14.17 3.69
CA LYS A 369 -14.49 -13.03 4.31
C LYS A 369 -14.95 -13.40 5.71
N ILE A 370 -14.58 -12.57 6.69
CA ILE A 370 -14.78 -12.80 8.11
C ILE A 370 -15.65 -11.66 8.66
N ASP A 371 -16.73 -11.98 9.34
CA ASP A 371 -17.49 -11.02 10.15
C ASP A 371 -16.64 -10.61 11.36
N ARG A 372 -16.31 -9.32 11.48
CA ARG A 372 -15.40 -8.84 12.52
C ARG A 372 -16.01 -8.96 13.94
N LYS A 373 -17.33 -8.86 14.06
CA LYS A 373 -18.04 -8.91 15.35
C LYS A 373 -18.21 -10.34 15.84
N THR A 374 -18.72 -11.25 14.98
CA THR A 374 -18.98 -12.65 15.35
C THR A 374 -17.76 -13.54 15.19
N LYS A 375 -16.79 -13.13 14.36
CA LYS A 375 -15.61 -13.89 13.92
C LYS A 375 -15.95 -15.07 13.00
N ASP A 376 -17.20 -15.21 12.58
CA ASP A 376 -17.62 -16.26 11.66
C ASP A 376 -17.13 -15.99 10.25
N ILE A 377 -16.80 -17.06 9.53
CA ILE A 377 -16.53 -16.99 8.09
C ILE A 377 -17.88 -16.76 7.39
N LYS A 378 -17.99 -15.65 6.63
CA LYS A 378 -19.18 -15.33 5.82
C LYS A 378 -19.16 -16.12 4.52
N TRP A 379 -18.03 -16.08 3.80
CA TRP A 379 -17.83 -16.86 2.58
C TRP A 379 -16.35 -17.14 2.34
N ILE A 380 -16.10 -18.10 1.45
CA ILE A 380 -14.78 -18.53 0.98
C ILE A 380 -14.80 -18.55 -0.55
N LEU A 381 -13.86 -17.85 -1.17
CA LEU A 381 -13.56 -17.93 -2.61
C LEU A 381 -12.38 -18.88 -2.80
N SER A 382 -12.67 -20.13 -3.16
CA SER A 382 -11.69 -21.21 -3.37
C SER A 382 -12.35 -22.35 -4.15
N ARG A 383 -11.54 -23.27 -4.66
CA ARG A 383 -12.02 -24.54 -5.23
C ARG A 383 -12.65 -25.43 -4.15
N ASP A 384 -13.67 -26.21 -4.51
CA ASP A 384 -14.36 -27.12 -3.59
C ASP A 384 -13.56 -28.44 -3.40
N VAL A 385 -12.39 -28.31 -2.78
CA VAL A 385 -11.51 -29.45 -2.50
C VAL A 385 -10.89 -29.30 -1.11
N GLY A 386 -10.98 -30.36 -0.32
CA GLY A 386 -10.34 -30.44 1.00
C GLY A 386 -10.98 -29.60 2.10
N TRP A 387 -12.16 -29.00 1.88
CA TRP A 387 -12.89 -28.26 2.89
C TRP A 387 -13.79 -29.20 3.72
N SER A 388 -13.89 -28.92 5.02
CA SER A 388 -14.85 -29.62 5.89
C SER A 388 -16.29 -29.42 5.40
N PRO A 389 -17.25 -30.31 5.73
CA PRO A 389 -18.64 -30.17 5.34
C PRO A 389 -19.26 -28.81 5.73
N GLU A 390 -18.86 -28.25 6.88
CA GLU A 390 -19.36 -26.96 7.36
C GLU A 390 -18.79 -25.79 6.53
N LEU A 391 -17.51 -25.79 6.26
CA LEU A 391 -16.86 -24.75 5.46
C LEU A 391 -17.25 -24.82 3.97
N ARG A 392 -17.53 -26.02 3.46
CA ARG A 392 -18.04 -26.21 2.10
C ARG A 392 -19.35 -25.46 1.84
N LYS A 393 -20.18 -25.31 2.85
CA LYS A 393 -21.41 -24.47 2.78
C LYS A 393 -21.15 -22.99 2.63
N LYS A 394 -19.93 -22.55 2.93
CA LYS A 394 -19.46 -21.17 2.83
C LYS A 394 -18.75 -20.86 1.49
N LEU A 395 -18.54 -21.85 0.65
CA LEU A 395 -17.91 -21.64 -0.65
C LEU A 395 -18.80 -20.84 -1.58
N LEU A 396 -18.23 -19.84 -2.22
CA LEU A 396 -18.88 -19.12 -3.31
C LEU A 396 -18.96 -20.03 -4.55
N LYS A 397 -20.13 -20.10 -5.15
CA LYS A 397 -20.35 -20.87 -6.38
C LYS A 397 -19.88 -20.06 -7.59
N PRO A 398 -19.04 -20.65 -8.46
CA PRO A 398 -18.61 -19.96 -9.67
C PRO A 398 -19.76 -19.78 -10.67
N VAL A 399 -19.82 -18.59 -11.29
CA VAL A 399 -20.78 -18.25 -12.34
C VAL A 399 -20.04 -17.88 -13.63
N GLY A 400 -20.42 -18.48 -14.74
CA GLY A 400 -19.81 -18.28 -16.05
C GLY A 400 -18.88 -19.43 -16.48
N ALA A 401 -18.74 -19.61 -17.81
CA ALA A 401 -18.06 -20.77 -18.40
C ALA A 401 -16.54 -20.78 -18.17
N ASN A 402 -15.92 -19.61 -18.00
CA ASN A 402 -14.46 -19.44 -17.89
C ASN A 402 -14.08 -18.89 -16.51
N PHE A 403 -14.69 -19.41 -15.45
CA PHE A 403 -14.36 -18.98 -14.11
C PHE A 403 -12.93 -19.38 -13.75
N GLN A 404 -12.14 -18.42 -13.31
CA GLN A 404 -10.77 -18.63 -12.85
C GLN A 404 -10.74 -18.49 -11.33
N PHE A 405 -10.40 -19.57 -10.63
CA PHE A 405 -10.17 -19.54 -9.18
C PHE A 405 -8.83 -18.86 -8.87
N PRO A 406 -8.71 -18.22 -7.70
CA PRO A 406 -7.41 -17.75 -7.22
C PRO A 406 -6.48 -18.96 -6.96
N SER A 407 -5.20 -18.76 -7.28
CA SER A 407 -4.15 -19.74 -6.98
C SER A 407 -2.89 -19.02 -6.55
N HIS A 408 -2.46 -19.25 -5.31
CA HIS A 408 -1.34 -18.58 -4.64
C HIS A 408 -1.42 -17.05 -4.68
N GLN A 409 -2.64 -16.51 -4.68
CA GLN A 409 -2.97 -15.09 -4.85
C GLN A 409 -2.38 -14.19 -3.75
N HIS A 410 -2.32 -12.89 -4.04
CA HIS A 410 -1.88 -11.83 -3.11
C HIS A 410 -2.88 -10.67 -3.05
N ASN A 411 -2.87 -9.98 -1.89
CA ASN A 411 -3.49 -8.67 -1.66
C ASN A 411 -4.94 -8.53 -2.15
N PRO A 412 -5.89 -9.36 -1.71
CA PRO A 412 -7.31 -9.16 -2.03
C PRO A 412 -7.80 -7.85 -1.41
N ARG A 413 -8.55 -7.07 -2.19
CA ARG A 413 -9.16 -5.81 -1.76
C ARG A 413 -10.60 -5.74 -2.18
N VAL A 414 -11.42 -5.10 -1.37
CA VAL A 414 -12.81 -4.80 -1.73
C VAL A 414 -12.86 -3.47 -2.45
N THR A 415 -13.53 -3.46 -3.60
CA THR A 415 -13.78 -2.23 -4.35
C THR A 415 -14.97 -1.47 -3.75
N PRO A 416 -15.15 -0.17 -4.02
CA PRO A 416 -16.24 0.61 -3.46
C PRO A 416 -17.66 0.05 -3.72
N ASP A 417 -17.84 -0.68 -4.81
CA ASP A 417 -19.09 -1.34 -5.21
C ASP A 417 -19.19 -2.82 -4.78
N GLY A 418 -18.19 -3.29 -4.02
CA GLY A 418 -18.27 -4.60 -3.39
C GLY A 418 -17.61 -5.75 -4.12
N ASN A 419 -17.05 -5.50 -5.26
CA ASN A 419 -16.25 -6.47 -5.97
C ASN A 419 -14.96 -6.76 -5.20
N VAL A 420 -14.36 -7.93 -5.44
CA VAL A 420 -13.05 -8.29 -4.89
C VAL A 420 -12.04 -8.26 -6.01
N VAL A 421 -11.01 -7.42 -5.88
CA VAL A 421 -9.84 -7.42 -6.76
C VAL A 421 -8.68 -8.08 -6.06
N LEU A 422 -7.90 -8.87 -6.79
CA LEU A 422 -6.66 -9.49 -6.28
C LEU A 422 -5.62 -9.66 -7.39
N PHE A 423 -4.38 -9.84 -6.98
CA PHE A 423 -3.33 -10.33 -7.85
C PHE A 423 -3.28 -11.86 -7.77
N ASN A 424 -3.59 -12.53 -8.87
CA ASN A 424 -3.53 -13.98 -8.96
C ASN A 424 -2.15 -14.40 -9.49
N ASN A 425 -1.33 -14.96 -8.62
CA ASN A 425 -0.01 -15.46 -9.00
C ASN A 425 -0.12 -16.67 -9.92
N ASN A 426 -1.23 -17.40 -9.82
CA ASN A 426 -1.61 -18.49 -10.71
C ASN A 426 -0.58 -19.64 -10.74
N VAL A 427 0.09 -19.85 -9.61
CA VAL A 427 1.14 -20.87 -9.42
C VAL A 427 0.49 -22.20 -9.04
N HIS A 428 1.07 -23.31 -9.45
CA HIS A 428 0.63 -24.68 -9.22
C HIS A 428 -0.73 -25.00 -9.86
N GLN A 429 -1.80 -24.28 -9.58
CA GLN A 429 -3.17 -24.55 -10.04
C GLN A 429 -3.63 -25.98 -9.78
N ALA A 430 -3.10 -26.59 -8.74
CA ALA A 430 -3.35 -27.95 -8.28
C ALA A 430 -3.37 -28.01 -6.76
N ILE A 431 -4.00 -29.02 -6.20
CA ILE A 431 -4.09 -29.25 -4.76
C ILE A 431 -3.40 -30.58 -4.44
N PRO A 432 -2.53 -30.64 -3.41
CA PRO A 432 -1.88 -31.89 -2.99
C PRO A 432 -2.87 -33.02 -2.75
N PHE A 433 -2.48 -34.23 -3.11
CA PHE A 433 -3.20 -35.48 -2.84
C PHE A 433 -4.54 -35.68 -3.58
N THR A 434 -4.83 -34.83 -4.57
CA THR A 434 -6.06 -34.96 -5.39
C THR A 434 -5.85 -35.75 -6.68
N GLY A 435 -4.63 -36.13 -7.00
CA GLY A 435 -4.27 -36.68 -8.29
C GLY A 435 -4.03 -35.62 -9.38
N GLU A 436 -4.19 -34.35 -9.07
CA GLU A 436 -3.88 -33.25 -9.98
C GLU A 436 -2.36 -33.06 -10.08
N THR A 437 -1.90 -32.78 -11.29
CA THR A 437 -0.50 -32.43 -11.51
C THR A 437 -0.37 -30.91 -11.44
N SER A 438 0.59 -30.44 -10.63
CA SER A 438 0.94 -29.04 -10.59
C SER A 438 1.39 -28.56 -11.98
N LYS A 439 0.84 -27.44 -12.45
CA LYS A 439 1.19 -26.87 -13.74
C LYS A 439 2.60 -26.32 -13.73
N PRO A 440 3.37 -26.54 -14.79
CA PRO A 440 4.69 -25.94 -14.93
C PRO A 440 4.58 -24.42 -15.06
N ALA A 441 5.68 -23.71 -14.81
CA ALA A 441 5.75 -22.27 -14.95
C ALA A 441 5.36 -21.77 -16.34
N SER A 442 5.66 -22.55 -17.38
CA SER A 442 5.26 -22.28 -18.76
C SER A 442 3.75 -22.15 -19.00
N GLU A 443 2.94 -22.65 -18.07
CA GLU A 443 1.47 -22.59 -18.10
C GLU A 443 0.88 -21.73 -16.97
N SER A 444 1.73 -21.06 -16.19
CA SER A 444 1.37 -20.38 -14.93
C SER A 444 1.62 -18.88 -15.03
N PHE A 445 0.90 -18.16 -15.89
CA PHE A 445 1.03 -16.70 -16.01
C PHE A 445 0.16 -15.99 -14.98
N SER A 446 0.78 -15.02 -14.29
CA SER A 446 0.07 -14.19 -13.31
C SER A 446 -0.85 -13.18 -13.99
N ASN A 447 -1.94 -12.85 -13.32
CA ASN A 447 -2.89 -11.82 -13.77
C ASN A 447 -3.59 -11.14 -12.59
N ALA A 448 -4.19 -9.97 -12.84
CA ALA A 448 -5.12 -9.36 -11.92
C ALA A 448 -6.55 -9.79 -12.26
N ILE A 449 -7.34 -10.10 -11.24
CA ILE A 449 -8.74 -10.51 -11.41
C ILE A 449 -9.64 -9.65 -10.53
N VAL A 450 -10.77 -9.22 -11.09
CA VAL A 450 -11.88 -8.62 -10.33
C VAL A 450 -13.04 -9.61 -10.33
N TYR A 451 -13.45 -10.02 -9.13
CA TYR A 451 -14.60 -10.87 -8.92
C TYR A 451 -15.80 -10.05 -8.48
N ASP A 452 -16.89 -10.20 -9.20
CA ASP A 452 -18.21 -9.72 -8.80
C ASP A 452 -18.82 -10.74 -7.85
N ILE A 453 -19.05 -10.32 -6.60
CA ILE A 453 -19.50 -11.19 -5.50
C ILE A 453 -20.95 -10.87 -5.15
N ASP A 454 -21.81 -11.87 -5.18
CA ASP A 454 -23.15 -11.81 -4.61
C ASP A 454 -23.16 -12.55 -3.26
N ASP A 455 -23.03 -11.80 -2.17
CA ASP A 455 -23.02 -12.33 -0.78
C ASP A 455 -24.34 -13.05 -0.43
N LYS A 456 -25.47 -12.69 -1.06
CA LYS A 456 -26.79 -13.30 -0.78
C LYS A 456 -26.99 -14.60 -1.54
N ALA A 457 -26.66 -14.60 -2.83
CA ALA A 457 -26.73 -15.79 -3.66
C ALA A 457 -25.56 -16.75 -3.42
N MET A 458 -24.55 -16.33 -2.70
CA MET A 458 -23.29 -17.06 -2.48
C MET A 458 -22.63 -17.44 -3.80
N THR A 459 -22.46 -16.47 -4.69
CA THR A 459 -21.88 -16.66 -6.03
C THR A 459 -20.75 -15.69 -6.29
N ALA A 460 -19.82 -16.08 -7.16
CA ALA A 460 -18.76 -15.24 -7.69
C ALA A 460 -18.70 -15.36 -9.21
N ARG A 461 -18.46 -14.24 -9.89
CA ARG A 461 -18.26 -14.16 -11.33
C ARG A 461 -16.98 -13.36 -11.61
N VAL A 462 -16.20 -13.78 -12.61
CA VAL A 462 -15.07 -12.97 -13.10
C VAL A 462 -15.64 -11.79 -13.89
N ALA A 463 -15.52 -10.58 -13.33
CA ALA A 463 -15.96 -9.34 -13.97
C ALA A 463 -14.88 -8.74 -14.87
N PHE A 464 -13.59 -8.97 -14.51
CA PHE A 464 -12.43 -8.50 -15.26
C PHE A 464 -11.24 -9.40 -14.97
N ALA A 465 -10.41 -9.63 -15.98
CA ALA A 465 -9.09 -10.25 -15.81
C ALA A 465 -8.11 -9.66 -16.83
N THR A 466 -6.88 -9.36 -16.38
CA THR A 466 -5.82 -8.98 -17.32
C THR A 466 -5.38 -10.20 -18.12
N PRO A 467 -4.87 -10.02 -19.38
CA PRO A 467 -4.37 -11.13 -20.17
C PRO A 467 -3.24 -11.86 -19.46
N MET A 468 -3.24 -13.19 -19.54
CA MET A 468 -2.14 -14.03 -19.08
C MET A 468 -1.02 -14.14 -20.12
N ASN A 469 -1.31 -13.87 -21.39
CA ASN A 469 -0.38 -13.92 -22.51
C ASN A 469 -0.10 -12.48 -22.96
N GLY A 470 1.04 -11.94 -22.62
CA GLY A 470 1.49 -10.61 -23.03
C GLY A 470 2.89 -10.66 -23.65
N ASP A 471 3.37 -9.52 -24.11
CA ASP A 471 4.72 -9.34 -24.67
C ASP A 471 5.84 -9.70 -23.69
N VAL A 472 5.50 -9.77 -22.40
CA VAL A 472 6.43 -10.09 -21.31
C VAL A 472 5.83 -11.21 -20.50
N SER A 473 6.53 -12.33 -20.42
CA SER A 473 6.16 -13.46 -19.59
C SER A 473 6.28 -13.08 -18.12
N CYS A 474 5.20 -12.53 -17.55
CA CYS A 474 5.12 -12.22 -16.13
C CYS A 474 4.61 -13.45 -15.39
N ASN A 475 5.54 -14.17 -14.78
CA ASN A 475 5.25 -15.24 -13.84
C ASN A 475 5.73 -14.80 -12.46
N SER A 476 4.89 -14.03 -11.79
CA SER A 476 5.16 -13.55 -10.43
C SER A 476 4.79 -14.65 -9.44
N PHE A 477 5.70 -15.58 -9.18
CA PHE A 477 5.44 -16.71 -8.25
C PHE A 477 5.16 -16.25 -6.82
N ALA A 478 5.48 -15.01 -6.47
CA ALA A 478 5.24 -14.39 -5.17
C ALA A 478 4.99 -12.89 -5.34
N MET A 479 4.39 -12.27 -4.33
CA MET A 479 4.10 -10.84 -4.29
C MET A 479 3.06 -10.44 -5.34
N GLY A 480 2.96 -9.16 -5.66
CA GLY A 480 1.99 -8.61 -6.59
C GLY A 480 0.85 -7.90 -5.89
N ASP A 481 0.29 -6.92 -6.56
CA ASP A 481 -0.79 -6.10 -6.03
C ASP A 481 -1.71 -5.64 -7.17
N ALA A 482 -3.00 -5.46 -6.85
CA ALA A 482 -3.98 -4.99 -7.81
C ALA A 482 -5.03 -4.09 -7.13
N HIS A 483 -5.33 -2.96 -7.75
CA HIS A 483 -6.28 -1.99 -7.24
C HIS A 483 -7.27 -1.58 -8.33
N VAL A 484 -8.56 -1.54 -8.01
CA VAL A 484 -9.54 -0.82 -8.82
C VAL A 484 -9.51 0.65 -8.40
N LEU A 485 -9.15 1.52 -9.33
CA LEU A 485 -9.01 2.94 -9.07
C LEU A 485 -10.37 3.64 -8.94
N PRO A 486 -10.55 4.56 -7.98
CA PRO A 486 -11.88 5.01 -7.59
C PRO A 486 -12.61 5.88 -8.63
N ARG A 487 -11.90 6.65 -9.45
CA ARG A 487 -12.50 7.61 -10.39
C ARG A 487 -12.73 7.01 -11.78
N THR A 488 -11.70 6.38 -12.33
CA THR A 488 -11.74 5.80 -13.69
C THR A 488 -12.26 4.36 -13.70
N ARG A 489 -12.25 3.68 -12.57
CA ARG A 489 -12.48 2.24 -12.45
C ARG A 489 -11.41 1.39 -13.14
N ASN A 490 -10.34 1.99 -13.61
CA ASN A 490 -9.20 1.28 -14.16
C ASN A 490 -8.59 0.34 -13.12
N VAL A 491 -7.93 -0.71 -13.58
CA VAL A 491 -7.24 -1.68 -12.72
C VAL A 491 -5.75 -1.42 -12.80
N LEU A 492 -5.17 -0.96 -11.69
CA LEU A 492 -3.74 -0.72 -11.53
C LEU A 492 -3.09 -1.97 -10.95
N VAL A 493 -2.03 -2.47 -11.57
CA VAL A 493 -1.43 -3.77 -11.27
C VAL A 493 0.08 -3.66 -11.13
N ALA A 494 0.63 -4.26 -10.08
CA ALA A 494 2.06 -4.55 -9.93
C ALA A 494 2.33 -6.01 -10.29
N PHE A 495 2.89 -6.26 -11.45
CA PHE A 495 3.51 -7.54 -11.79
C PHE A 495 4.90 -7.58 -11.18
N SER A 496 5.01 -8.23 -10.03
CA SER A 496 6.19 -8.17 -9.16
C SER A 496 7.45 -8.73 -9.78
N LEU A 497 7.30 -9.73 -10.62
CA LEU A 497 8.38 -10.45 -11.28
C LEU A 497 7.96 -10.72 -12.73
N CYS A 498 8.74 -10.21 -13.67
CA CYS A 498 8.61 -10.53 -15.09
C CYS A 498 10.01 -10.87 -15.63
N TYR A 499 10.08 -11.83 -16.52
CA TYR A 499 11.33 -12.36 -17.03
C TYR A 499 11.40 -12.21 -18.55
N PRO A 500 11.76 -11.02 -19.07
CA PRO A 500 11.82 -10.77 -20.50
C PRO A 500 12.89 -11.64 -21.16
N GLY A 501 12.56 -12.26 -22.29
CA GLY A 501 13.45 -13.15 -23.02
C GLY A 501 13.64 -14.54 -22.41
N LEU A 502 12.91 -14.87 -21.34
CA LEU A 502 12.94 -16.22 -20.77
C LEU A 502 12.37 -17.23 -21.77
N LYS A 503 13.11 -18.30 -22.00
CA LYS A 503 12.59 -19.48 -22.68
C LYS A 503 11.83 -20.31 -21.66
N ILE A 504 10.50 -20.24 -21.71
CA ILE A 504 9.59 -20.82 -20.75
C ILE A 504 9.77 -22.35 -20.64
N GLU A 505 10.09 -23.02 -21.75
CA GLU A 505 10.33 -24.46 -21.80
C GLU A 505 11.56 -24.95 -21.01
N THR A 506 12.48 -24.03 -20.65
CA THR A 506 13.66 -24.36 -19.85
C THR A 506 13.51 -24.03 -18.38
N TRP A 507 12.39 -23.44 -17.99
CA TRP A 507 12.15 -22.99 -16.63
C TRP A 507 11.02 -23.77 -15.96
N ASP A 508 11.26 -24.25 -14.76
CA ASP A 508 10.24 -24.83 -13.91
C ASP A 508 10.52 -24.50 -12.44
N GLN A 509 9.55 -23.90 -11.78
CA GLN A 509 9.66 -23.51 -10.38
C GLN A 509 9.68 -24.72 -9.42
N GLN A 510 9.21 -25.86 -9.86
CA GLN A 510 9.10 -27.09 -9.07
C GLN A 510 10.21 -28.09 -9.37
N ASP A 511 10.64 -28.14 -10.61
CA ASP A 511 11.73 -29.02 -11.03
C ASP A 511 13.08 -28.31 -10.75
N ARG A 512 13.69 -28.65 -9.62
CA ARG A 512 14.97 -28.08 -9.20
C ARG A 512 16.14 -28.45 -10.10
N THR A 513 15.96 -29.32 -11.07
CA THR A 513 16.95 -29.63 -12.09
C THR A 513 16.95 -28.62 -13.24
N LYS A 514 15.85 -27.84 -13.36
CA LYS A 514 15.72 -26.74 -14.33
C LYS A 514 16.11 -25.40 -13.72
N VAL A 515 16.15 -24.36 -14.54
CA VAL A 515 16.43 -22.98 -14.10
C VAL A 515 15.34 -22.55 -13.12
N TYR A 516 15.74 -22.11 -11.95
CA TYR A 516 14.85 -21.65 -10.90
C TYR A 516 14.63 -20.12 -11.02
N ALA A 517 13.44 -19.63 -10.69
CA ALA A 517 13.11 -18.21 -10.79
C ALA A 517 14.08 -17.29 -10.01
N ASP A 518 14.59 -17.78 -8.86
CA ASP A 518 15.57 -17.07 -8.05
C ASP A 518 16.95 -16.91 -8.72
N ASP A 519 17.22 -17.67 -9.78
CA ASP A 519 18.47 -17.63 -10.54
C ASP A 519 18.41 -16.68 -11.73
N LEU A 520 17.28 -16.00 -11.95
CA LEU A 520 17.04 -15.15 -13.11
C LEU A 520 16.84 -13.69 -12.73
N PRO A 521 17.39 -12.74 -13.49
CA PRO A 521 17.05 -11.34 -13.35
C PRO A 521 15.57 -11.12 -13.73
N SER A 522 14.88 -10.28 -12.97
CA SER A 522 13.50 -9.90 -13.25
C SER A 522 13.36 -8.41 -13.48
N SER A 523 12.41 -8.05 -14.34
CA SER A 523 12.00 -6.68 -14.66
C SER A 523 10.52 -6.50 -14.30
N PRO A 524 10.20 -6.09 -13.07
CA PRO A 524 8.81 -5.85 -12.67
C PRO A 524 8.11 -4.85 -13.59
N ARG A 525 6.79 -5.03 -13.75
CA ARG A 525 5.95 -4.14 -14.56
C ARG A 525 4.84 -3.54 -13.71
N ILE A 526 4.65 -2.23 -13.82
CA ILE A 526 3.53 -1.50 -13.25
C ILE A 526 2.62 -1.12 -14.40
N ARG A 527 1.37 -1.60 -14.38
CA ARG A 527 0.43 -1.41 -15.49
C ARG A 527 -0.92 -0.92 -15.01
N GLU A 528 -1.53 -0.02 -15.76
CA GLU A 528 -2.92 0.40 -15.56
C GLU A 528 -3.74 -0.04 -16.78
N PHE A 529 -4.84 -0.75 -16.53
CA PHE A 529 -5.75 -1.25 -17.57
C PHE A 529 -7.12 -0.61 -17.41
N ARG A 530 -7.77 -0.32 -18.51
CA ARG A 530 -9.19 0.03 -18.47
C ARG A 530 -10.02 -1.22 -18.18
N ILE A 531 -11.06 -1.07 -17.35
CA ILE A 531 -11.93 -2.18 -16.99
C ILE A 531 -12.74 -2.71 -18.18
N ASP A 532 -13.02 -1.84 -19.15
CA ASP A 532 -13.73 -2.17 -20.40
C ASP A 532 -12.82 -2.65 -21.53
N ASN A 533 -11.48 -2.55 -21.35
CA ASN A 533 -10.49 -3.05 -22.30
C ASN A 533 -9.25 -3.59 -21.58
N PRO A 534 -9.28 -4.86 -21.15
CA PRO A 534 -8.17 -5.48 -20.44
C PRO A 534 -6.97 -5.84 -21.35
N THR A 535 -7.10 -5.76 -22.67
CA THR A 535 -6.12 -6.33 -23.60
C THR A 535 -4.83 -5.51 -23.71
N GLN A 536 -4.91 -4.19 -23.48
CA GLN A 536 -3.76 -3.30 -23.55
C GLN A 536 -3.75 -2.34 -22.35
N PRO A 537 -2.62 -2.19 -21.67
CA PRO A 537 -2.50 -1.20 -20.62
C PRO A 537 -2.53 0.22 -21.21
N VAL A 538 -3.13 1.17 -20.49
CA VAL A 538 -3.03 2.60 -20.80
C VAL A 538 -1.76 3.21 -20.21
N TRP A 539 -1.20 2.55 -19.19
CA TRP A 539 0.09 2.89 -18.60
C TRP A 539 0.92 1.63 -18.38
N ASP A 540 2.21 1.70 -18.71
CA ASP A 540 3.11 0.56 -18.59
C ASP A 540 4.54 1.04 -18.32
N VAL A 541 5.00 0.80 -17.10
CA VAL A 541 6.33 1.15 -16.63
C VAL A 541 7.07 -0.11 -16.19
N GLU A 542 8.28 -0.26 -16.66
CA GLU A 542 9.19 -1.34 -16.31
C GLU A 542 10.26 -0.83 -15.35
N VAL A 543 10.55 -1.63 -14.31
CA VAL A 543 11.72 -1.45 -13.45
C VAL A 543 12.82 -2.38 -13.95
N THR A 544 13.82 -1.82 -14.60
CA THR A 544 14.89 -2.60 -15.24
C THR A 544 15.97 -2.96 -14.21
N PRO A 545 16.41 -4.22 -14.13
CA PRO A 545 17.54 -4.58 -13.28
C PRO A 545 18.84 -3.96 -13.82
N PRO A 546 19.73 -3.46 -12.94
CA PRO A 546 20.96 -2.80 -13.38
C PRO A 546 21.95 -3.76 -14.03
N TYR A 547 21.94 -5.02 -13.62
CA TYR A 547 22.81 -6.09 -14.11
C TYR A 547 22.07 -7.42 -14.12
N HIS A 548 22.57 -8.35 -14.95
CA HIS A 548 22.04 -9.71 -15.03
C HIS A 548 22.29 -10.58 -13.77
N LEU A 549 22.98 -10.03 -12.75
CA LEU A 549 23.22 -10.69 -11.46
C LEU A 549 22.26 -10.19 -10.34
N VAL A 550 21.34 -9.31 -10.68
CA VAL A 550 20.41 -8.71 -9.72
C VAL A 550 18.98 -8.87 -10.21
N GLN A 551 18.14 -9.35 -9.31
CA GLN A 551 16.70 -9.34 -9.49
C GLN A 551 16.13 -8.04 -8.92
N MET A 552 15.29 -7.34 -9.69
CA MET A 552 14.42 -6.30 -9.17
C MET A 552 13.04 -6.87 -8.87
N GLU A 553 12.43 -6.40 -7.79
CA GLU A 553 11.13 -6.84 -7.34
C GLU A 553 10.27 -5.63 -6.98
N VAL A 554 8.99 -5.67 -7.32
CA VAL A 554 7.97 -4.76 -6.82
C VAL A 554 7.05 -5.54 -5.88
N PHE A 555 6.88 -5.09 -4.64
CA PHE A 555 5.98 -5.79 -3.73
C PHE A 555 4.54 -5.29 -3.86
N GLY A 556 4.35 -3.98 -3.77
CA GLY A 556 3.04 -3.35 -3.78
C GLY A 556 3.09 -1.95 -4.36
N LEU A 557 1.91 -1.43 -4.63
CA LEU A 557 1.72 -0.09 -5.16
C LEU A 557 0.49 0.58 -4.51
N HIS A 558 0.42 1.91 -4.63
CA HIS A 558 -0.74 2.68 -4.17
C HIS A 558 -0.84 3.98 -4.96
N ARG A 559 -1.98 4.22 -5.64
CA ARG A 559 -2.24 5.49 -6.34
C ARG A 559 -2.94 6.46 -5.41
N VAL A 560 -2.37 7.66 -5.26
CA VAL A 560 -2.94 8.77 -4.49
C VAL A 560 -3.16 9.99 -5.38
N PRO A 561 -4.19 10.80 -5.14
CA PRO A 561 -4.39 12.02 -5.92
C PRO A 561 -3.22 13.00 -5.81
N THR A 562 -2.58 13.03 -4.65
CA THR A 562 -1.41 13.89 -4.36
C THR A 562 -0.65 13.34 -3.15
N LEU A 563 0.65 13.61 -3.08
CA LEU A 563 1.47 13.39 -1.88
C LEU A 563 1.48 14.61 -0.95
N GLN A 564 0.85 15.73 -1.33
CA GLN A 564 0.86 16.96 -0.57
C GLN A 564 -0.05 16.82 0.65
N PRO A 565 0.47 16.86 1.90
CA PRO A 565 -0.37 16.78 3.10
C PRO A 565 -1.31 17.97 3.20
N GLY A 566 -2.55 17.72 3.63
CA GLY A 566 -3.56 18.78 3.83
C GLY A 566 -4.10 19.42 2.54
N ALA A 567 -3.69 18.94 1.37
CA ALA A 567 -4.31 19.37 0.12
C ALA A 567 -5.72 18.77 0.03
N ALA A 568 -6.73 19.64 -0.09
CA ALA A 568 -8.08 19.17 -0.37
C ALA A 568 -8.06 18.37 -1.69
N THR A 569 -8.39 17.11 -1.63
CA THR A 569 -8.67 16.30 -2.83
C THR A 569 -9.91 16.88 -3.50
N ARG A 570 -9.77 17.42 -4.70
CA ARG A 570 -10.90 17.86 -5.54
C ARG A 570 -11.51 16.67 -6.26
#